data_612912135d326abc87efca2c13f71d0e
#
_entry.id   612912135d326abc87efca2c13f71d0e
#
_cell.length_a   1.000
_cell.length_b   1.000
_cell.length_c   1.000
_cell.angle_alpha   90.00
_cell.angle_beta   90.00
_cell.angle_gamma   90.00
#
_symmetry.space_group_name_H-M   'P 1'
#
loop_
_entity.id
_entity.type
_entity.pdbx_description
1 polymer ?
#
loop_
_entity_poly.entity_id
_entity_poly.type
_entity_poly.pdbx_seq_one_letter_code
_entity_poly.pdbx_strand_id
1 'polypeptide(L)'
;MNRRPVILATLCLCAFAVNLDVTLVNVTLPTLVVDLGATTRELQWIVDAYTLTFAALVLAAGSLGDRFGRRRTLIVGLCVYGIGNAAGALAPDTTSLVATRAVMGIGAAIIFPTTLSIITNVFTERGERARAIGLWGAST
;
A
#
# COMPACT_ATOMS: atom_id res chain seq x y z
N MET A 1 -12.30 24.14 -13.70
CA MET A 1 -11.90 23.67 -12.35
C MET A 1 -10.56 22.95 -12.44
N ASN A 2 -9.57 23.44 -11.71
CA ASN A 2 -8.23 22.83 -11.71
C ASN A 2 -8.30 21.50 -10.91
N ARG A 3 -8.25 20.35 -11.60
CA ARG A 3 -8.36 19.02 -10.97
C ARG A 3 -7.04 18.53 -10.33
N ARG A 4 -5.94 19.25 -10.58
CA ARG A 4 -4.60 18.85 -10.08
C ARG A 4 -4.51 18.69 -8.56
N PRO A 5 -5.03 19.64 -7.72
CA PRO A 5 -4.97 19.46 -6.26
C PRO A 5 -5.79 18.27 -5.76
N VAL A 6 -6.93 17.98 -6.38
CA VAL A 6 -7.75 16.81 -6.03
C VAL A 6 -7.02 15.50 -6.35
N ILE A 7 -6.36 15.44 -7.51
CA ILE A 7 -5.55 14.28 -7.90
C ILE A 7 -4.43 14.06 -6.87
N LEU A 8 -3.68 15.12 -6.53
CA LEU A 8 -2.60 15.03 -5.56
C LEU A 8 -3.10 14.56 -4.19
N ALA A 9 -4.18 15.16 -3.68
CA ALA A 9 -4.77 14.77 -2.40
C ALA A 9 -5.19 13.29 -2.39
N THR A 10 -5.80 12.81 -3.47
CA THR A 10 -6.18 11.39 -3.60
C THR A 10 -4.96 10.48 -3.58
N LEU A 11 -3.89 10.84 -4.30
CA LEU A 11 -2.67 10.03 -4.35
C LEU A 11 -1.92 10.03 -3.02
N CYS A 12 -1.86 11.16 -2.32
CA CYS A 12 -1.32 11.25 -0.97
C CYS A 12 -2.13 10.39 0.01
N LEU A 13 -3.47 10.42 -0.09
CA LEU A 13 -4.34 9.60 0.75
C LEU A 13 -4.13 8.10 0.51
N CYS A 14 -3.95 7.67 -0.75
CA CYS A 14 -3.64 6.28 -1.07
C CYS A 14 -2.29 5.84 -0.45
N ALA A 15 -1.26 6.66 -0.58
CA ALA A 15 0.06 6.37 -0.01
C ALA A 15 0.02 6.37 1.53
N PHE A 16 -0.68 7.34 2.13
CA PHE A 16 -0.89 7.42 3.57
C PHE A 16 -1.60 6.19 4.12
N ALA A 17 -2.68 5.72 3.46
CA ALA A 17 -3.42 4.54 3.90
C ALA A 17 -2.54 3.27 3.93
N VAL A 18 -1.67 3.10 2.93
CA VAL A 18 -0.70 1.98 2.88
C VAL A 18 0.30 2.05 4.03
N ASN A 19 0.82 3.24 4.35
CA ASN A 19 1.78 3.41 5.45
C ASN A 19 1.14 3.34 6.83
N LEU A 20 -0.09 3.87 6.96
CA LEU A 20 -0.86 3.77 8.19
C LEU A 20 -1.09 2.31 8.60
N ASP A 21 -1.38 1.44 7.63
CA ASP A 21 -1.58 0.01 7.88
C ASP A 21 -0.33 -0.65 8.48
N VAL A 22 0.86 -0.34 7.96
CA VAL A 22 2.13 -0.85 8.51
C VAL A 22 2.28 -0.44 9.98
N THR A 23 1.91 0.79 10.32
CA THR A 23 1.96 1.29 11.70
C THR A 23 0.91 0.61 12.57
N LEU A 24 -0.32 0.49 12.08
CA LEU A 24 -1.44 -0.13 12.81
C LEU A 24 -1.15 -1.60 13.15
N VAL A 25 -0.59 -2.35 12.23
CA VAL A 25 -0.22 -3.75 12.49
C VAL A 25 0.75 -3.85 13.66
N ASN A 26 1.78 -3.02 13.71
CA ASN A 26 2.72 -3.03 14.83
C ASN A 26 2.04 -2.74 16.20
N VAL A 27 1.04 -1.87 16.22
CA VAL A 27 0.26 -1.56 17.43
C VAL A 27 -0.67 -2.71 17.81
N THR A 28 -1.16 -3.49 16.85
CA THR A 28 -2.08 -4.61 17.10
C THR A 28 -1.38 -5.92 17.47
N LEU A 29 -0.07 -6.05 17.26
CA LEU A 29 0.67 -7.29 17.58
C LEU A 29 0.41 -7.82 19.02
N PRO A 30 0.41 -7.00 20.08
CA PRO A 30 0.11 -7.48 21.42
C PRO A 30 -1.29 -8.07 21.56
N THR A 31 -2.28 -7.50 20.87
CA THR A 31 -3.67 -7.97 20.87
C THR A 31 -3.77 -9.33 20.20
N LEU A 32 -3.03 -9.56 19.12
CA LEU A 32 -2.99 -10.85 18.42
C LEU A 32 -2.43 -11.99 19.28
N VAL A 33 -1.51 -11.68 20.19
CA VAL A 33 -1.03 -12.67 21.19
C VAL A 33 -2.16 -13.09 22.12
N VAL A 34 -2.97 -12.15 22.56
CA VAL A 34 -4.06 -12.42 23.52
C VAL A 34 -5.24 -13.11 22.83
N ASP A 35 -5.67 -12.59 21.67
CA ASP A 35 -6.91 -13.03 21.02
C ASP A 35 -6.73 -14.31 20.19
N LEU A 36 -5.60 -14.45 19.50
CA LEU A 36 -5.31 -15.59 18.61
C LEU A 36 -4.27 -16.56 19.19
N GLY A 37 -3.70 -16.28 20.35
CA GLY A 37 -2.62 -17.07 20.92
C GLY A 37 -1.36 -17.08 20.05
N ALA A 38 -1.13 -16.02 19.26
CA ALA A 38 -0.06 -15.95 18.28
C ALA A 38 1.32 -16.06 18.95
N THR A 39 2.14 -16.94 18.42
CA THR A 39 3.54 -17.08 18.81
C THR A 39 4.38 -15.94 18.22
N THR A 40 5.54 -15.67 18.82
CA THR A 40 6.49 -14.66 18.31
C THR A 40 6.84 -14.88 16.84
N ARG A 41 6.97 -16.14 16.42
CA ARG A 41 7.25 -16.50 15.03
C ARG A 41 6.10 -16.14 14.09
N GLU A 42 4.86 -16.35 14.51
CA GLU A 42 3.68 -16.00 13.71
C GLU A 42 3.51 -14.48 13.60
N LEU A 43 3.76 -13.75 14.69
CA LEU A 43 3.77 -12.28 14.67
C LEU A 43 4.80 -11.74 13.67
N GLN A 44 5.99 -12.34 13.65
CA GLN A 44 7.02 -11.99 12.68
C GLN A 44 6.56 -12.24 11.25
N TRP A 45 5.94 -13.40 10.96
CA TRP A 45 5.41 -13.71 9.63
C TRP A 45 4.26 -12.77 9.20
N ILE A 46 3.43 -12.30 10.13
CA ILE A 46 2.38 -11.32 9.84
C ILE A 46 2.99 -10.02 9.29
N VAL A 47 4.11 -9.56 9.84
CA VAL A 47 4.82 -8.37 9.36
C VAL A 47 5.61 -8.68 8.08
N ASP A 48 6.35 -9.77 8.07
CA ASP A 48 7.30 -10.11 7.00
C ASP A 48 6.59 -10.49 5.71
N ALA A 49 5.45 -11.18 5.76
CA ALA A 49 4.68 -11.56 4.57
C ALA A 49 4.29 -10.35 3.72
N TYR A 50 3.87 -9.26 4.35
CA TYR A 50 3.59 -8.00 3.67
C TYR A 50 4.87 -7.40 3.08
N THR A 51 5.90 -7.24 3.89
CA THR A 51 7.15 -6.55 3.52
C THR A 51 7.89 -7.28 2.42
N LEU A 52 8.00 -8.61 2.51
CA LEU A 52 8.66 -9.44 1.50
C LEU A 52 7.90 -9.41 0.16
N THR A 53 6.58 -9.54 0.21
CA THR A 53 5.76 -9.49 -1.02
C THR A 53 5.83 -8.10 -1.66
N PHE A 54 5.75 -7.05 -0.87
CA PHE A 54 5.93 -5.67 -1.34
C PHE A 54 7.30 -5.49 -2.00
N ALA A 55 8.39 -5.85 -1.31
CA ALA A 55 9.74 -5.66 -1.80
C ALA A 55 10.02 -6.48 -3.06
N ALA A 56 9.52 -7.71 -3.15
CA ALA A 56 9.70 -8.57 -4.30
C ALA A 56 8.99 -8.03 -5.56
N LEU A 57 7.86 -7.36 -5.40
CA LEU A 57 7.00 -6.98 -6.52
C LEU A 57 7.05 -5.50 -6.90
N VAL A 58 7.53 -4.62 -6.02
CA VAL A 58 7.49 -3.16 -6.23
C VAL A 58 8.15 -2.72 -7.53
N LEU A 59 9.29 -3.32 -7.89
CA LEU A 59 10.01 -2.99 -9.13
C LEU A 59 9.26 -3.50 -10.38
N ALA A 60 8.74 -4.72 -10.32
CA ALA A 60 7.94 -5.29 -11.41
C ALA A 60 6.62 -4.54 -11.60
N ALA A 61 5.96 -4.19 -10.50
CA ALA A 61 4.70 -3.45 -10.49
C ALA A 61 4.83 -2.03 -11.07
N GLY A 62 5.99 -1.39 -10.92
CA GLY A 62 6.27 -0.09 -11.55
C GLY A 62 6.11 -0.12 -13.07
N SER A 63 6.49 -1.21 -13.73
CA SER A 63 6.36 -1.38 -15.18
C SER A 63 4.91 -1.65 -15.64
N LEU A 64 4.05 -2.18 -14.76
CA LEU A 64 2.64 -2.46 -15.10
C LEU A 64 1.85 -1.18 -15.42
N GLY A 65 2.12 -0.11 -14.68
CA GLY A 65 1.48 1.18 -14.89
C GLY A 65 1.72 1.77 -16.28
N ASP A 66 2.93 1.59 -16.78
CA ASP A 66 3.30 2.06 -18.13
C ASP A 66 2.70 1.17 -19.23
N ARG A 67 2.53 -0.14 -18.98
CA ARG A 67 2.01 -1.10 -19.95
C ARG A 67 0.47 -1.12 -20.03
N PHE A 68 -0.23 -1.08 -18.91
CA PHE A 68 -1.69 -1.24 -18.80
C PHE A 68 -2.43 0.06 -18.51
N GLY A 69 -1.71 1.16 -18.34
CA GLY A 69 -2.26 2.47 -18.02
C GLY A 69 -2.39 2.70 -16.50
N ARG A 70 -1.80 3.79 -16.03
CA ARG A 70 -1.60 4.14 -14.62
C ARG A 70 -2.89 4.15 -13.79
N ARG A 71 -3.99 4.72 -14.35
CA ARG A 71 -5.28 4.77 -13.66
C ARG A 71 -5.84 3.37 -13.39
N ARG A 72 -5.79 2.48 -14.39
CA ARG A 72 -6.30 1.10 -14.25
C ARG A 72 -5.45 0.32 -13.26
N THR A 73 -4.13 0.44 -13.37
CA THR A 73 -3.18 -0.21 -12.46
C THR A 73 -3.38 0.24 -11.02
N LEU A 74 -3.60 1.55 -10.77
CA LEU A 74 -3.92 2.06 -9.42
C LEU A 74 -5.23 1.47 -8.88
N ILE A 75 -6.29 1.42 -9.70
CA ILE A 75 -7.57 0.85 -9.27
C ILE A 75 -7.41 -0.63 -8.91
N VAL A 76 -6.70 -1.41 -9.73
CA VAL A 76 -6.41 -2.83 -9.43
C VAL A 76 -5.64 -2.96 -8.12
N GLY A 77 -4.59 -2.16 -7.93
CA GLY A 77 -3.82 -2.16 -6.68
C GLY A 77 -4.69 -1.85 -5.45
N LEU A 78 -5.55 -0.84 -5.55
CA LEU A 78 -6.49 -0.47 -4.47
C LEU A 78 -7.52 -1.57 -4.20
N CYS A 79 -8.04 -2.23 -5.23
CA CYS A 79 -8.96 -3.37 -5.07
C CYS A 79 -8.28 -4.54 -4.37
N VAL A 80 -7.08 -4.92 -4.81
CA VAL A 80 -6.30 -6.02 -4.19
C VAL A 80 -5.99 -5.69 -2.73
N TYR A 81 -5.53 -4.47 -2.47
CA TYR A 81 -5.23 -4.01 -1.12
C TYR A 81 -6.46 -3.98 -0.23
N GLY A 82 -7.59 -3.44 -0.72
CA GLY A 82 -8.85 -3.38 0.01
C GLY A 82 -9.45 -4.76 0.31
N ILE A 83 -9.40 -5.68 -0.64
CA ILE A 83 -9.83 -7.08 -0.44
C ILE A 83 -8.94 -7.76 0.60
N GLY A 84 -7.63 -7.58 0.53
CA GLY A 84 -6.69 -8.11 1.53
C GLY A 84 -6.98 -7.58 2.94
N ASN A 85 -7.26 -6.27 3.08
CA ASN A 85 -7.67 -5.66 4.34
C ASN A 85 -8.97 -6.25 4.89
N ALA A 86 -10.00 -6.32 4.05
CA ALA A 86 -11.31 -6.87 4.45
C ALA A 86 -11.20 -8.34 4.88
N ALA A 87 -10.43 -9.14 4.11
CA ALA A 87 -10.18 -10.54 4.45
C ALA A 87 -9.35 -10.67 5.74
N GLY A 88 -8.36 -9.78 5.95
CA GLY A 88 -7.56 -9.75 7.18
C GLY A 88 -8.38 -9.43 8.42
N ALA A 89 -9.34 -8.51 8.32
CA ALA A 89 -10.26 -8.18 9.41
C ALA A 89 -11.18 -9.36 9.80
N LEU A 90 -11.38 -10.32 8.91
CA LEU A 90 -12.21 -11.51 9.11
C LEU A 90 -11.37 -12.78 9.31
N ALA A 91 -10.05 -12.67 9.41
CA ALA A 91 -9.16 -13.82 9.53
C ALA A 91 -9.40 -14.56 10.86
N PRO A 92 -9.74 -15.86 10.81
CA PRO A 92 -10.06 -16.63 12.03
C PRO A 92 -8.80 -17.10 12.77
N ASP A 93 -7.64 -17.09 12.14
CA ASP A 93 -6.37 -17.61 12.65
C ASP A 93 -5.18 -16.84 12.09
N THR A 94 -4.00 -17.04 12.69
CA THR A 94 -2.75 -16.39 12.31
C THR A 94 -2.30 -16.74 10.89
N THR A 95 -2.53 -17.96 10.44
CA THR A 95 -2.14 -18.40 9.08
C THR A 95 -2.94 -17.66 8.01
N SER A 96 -4.26 -17.54 8.19
CA SER A 96 -5.13 -16.75 7.32
C SER A 96 -4.69 -15.28 7.31
N LEU A 97 -4.34 -14.74 8.47
CA LEU A 97 -3.86 -13.36 8.57
C LEU A 97 -2.55 -13.16 7.81
N VAL A 98 -1.59 -14.06 7.92
CA VAL A 98 -0.33 -14.04 7.15
C VAL A 98 -0.61 -14.05 5.64
N ALA A 99 -1.53 -14.89 5.18
CA ALA A 99 -1.91 -14.95 3.77
C ALA A 99 -2.52 -13.63 3.27
N THR A 100 -3.41 -13.02 4.06
CA THR A 100 -4.00 -11.72 3.71
C THR A 100 -2.96 -10.60 3.72
N ARG A 101 -1.97 -10.63 4.61
CA ARG A 101 -0.82 -9.71 4.62
C ARG A 101 0.00 -9.81 3.34
N ALA A 102 0.24 -11.02 2.82
CA ALA A 102 0.91 -11.19 1.53
C ALA A 102 0.09 -10.57 0.37
N VAL A 103 -1.22 -10.78 0.34
CA VAL A 103 -2.12 -10.16 -0.66
C VAL A 103 -2.08 -8.63 -0.58
N MET A 104 -2.10 -8.07 0.63
CA MET A 104 -1.98 -6.63 0.85
C MET A 104 -0.64 -6.09 0.35
N GLY A 105 0.46 -6.84 0.54
CA GLY A 105 1.78 -6.51 0.00
C GLY A 105 1.78 -6.41 -1.53
N ILE A 106 1.06 -7.28 -2.24
CA ILE A 106 0.86 -7.20 -3.70
C ILE A 106 0.17 -5.87 -4.06
N GLY A 107 -0.94 -5.56 -3.39
CA GLY A 107 -1.69 -4.33 -3.64
C GLY A 107 -0.84 -3.08 -3.40
N ALA A 108 -0.14 -3.03 -2.28
CA ALA A 108 0.76 -1.93 -1.93
C ALA A 108 1.90 -1.75 -2.94
N ALA A 109 2.51 -2.85 -3.40
CA ALA A 109 3.56 -2.84 -4.42
C ALA A 109 3.09 -2.23 -5.75
N ILE A 110 1.81 -2.36 -6.08
CA ILE A 110 1.20 -1.73 -7.26
C ILE A 110 0.87 -0.26 -7.00
N ILE A 111 0.31 0.07 -5.84
CA ILE A 111 -0.12 1.44 -5.49
C ILE A 111 1.06 2.40 -5.44
N PHE A 112 2.14 2.01 -4.75
CA PHE A 112 3.23 2.91 -4.41
C PHE A 112 3.93 3.52 -5.65
N PRO A 113 4.48 2.74 -6.59
CA PRO A 113 5.11 3.29 -7.79
C PRO A 113 4.10 3.95 -8.73
N THR A 114 2.86 3.46 -8.77
CA THR A 114 1.83 4.01 -9.64
C THR A 114 1.39 5.40 -9.20
N THR A 115 1.26 5.66 -7.89
CA THR A 115 0.95 7.00 -7.36
C THR A 115 2.04 8.00 -7.72
N LEU A 116 3.32 7.65 -7.52
CA LEU A 116 4.44 8.50 -7.89
C LEU A 116 4.51 8.76 -9.40
N SER A 117 4.24 7.72 -10.20
CA SER A 117 4.20 7.82 -11.65
C SER A 117 3.07 8.76 -12.14
N ILE A 118 1.91 8.76 -11.51
CA ILE A 118 0.81 9.68 -11.83
C ILE A 118 1.21 11.12 -11.48
N ILE A 119 1.82 11.34 -10.31
CA ILE A 119 2.30 12.67 -9.90
C ILE A 119 3.25 13.26 -10.93
N THR A 120 4.26 12.49 -11.34
CA THR A 120 5.28 12.96 -12.30
C THR A 120 4.71 13.29 -13.68
N ASN A 121 3.56 12.70 -14.05
CA ASN A 121 2.88 13.01 -15.32
C ASN A 121 1.91 14.18 -15.25
N VAL A 122 1.23 14.35 -14.12
CA VAL A 122 0.26 15.44 -13.93
C VAL A 122 0.99 16.78 -13.67
N PHE A 123 2.10 16.72 -12.95
CA PHE A 123 2.92 17.89 -12.61
C PHE A 123 4.19 17.92 -13.47
N THR A 124 4.10 18.58 -14.62
CA THR A 124 5.18 18.67 -15.61
C THR A 124 6.23 19.74 -15.29
N GLU A 125 5.84 20.82 -14.64
CA GLU A 125 6.70 21.91 -14.20
C GLU A 125 7.62 21.44 -13.05
N ARG A 126 8.92 21.73 -13.13
CA ARG A 126 9.92 21.28 -12.13
C ARG A 126 9.55 21.69 -10.70
N GLY A 127 9.13 22.94 -10.49
CA GLY A 127 8.78 23.45 -9.16
C GLY A 127 7.50 22.83 -8.59
N GLU A 128 6.46 22.69 -9.42
CA GLU A 128 5.20 22.04 -9.02
C GLU A 128 5.42 20.55 -8.71
N ARG A 129 6.19 19.85 -9.56
CA ARG A 129 6.53 18.45 -9.37
C ARG A 129 7.30 18.21 -8.07
N ALA A 130 8.31 19.04 -7.78
CA ALA A 130 9.08 18.93 -6.55
C ALA A 130 8.20 19.09 -5.31
N ARG A 131 7.28 20.07 -5.32
CA ARG A 131 6.30 20.26 -4.24
C ARG A 131 5.35 19.08 -4.11
N ALA A 132 4.82 18.58 -5.23
CA ALA A 132 3.88 17.45 -5.24
C ALA A 132 4.54 16.16 -4.72
N ILE A 133 5.77 15.86 -5.12
CA ILE A 133 6.56 14.73 -4.61
C ILE A 133 6.89 14.93 -3.12
N GLY A 134 7.24 16.15 -2.70
CA GLY A 134 7.49 16.46 -1.29
C GLY A 134 6.26 16.25 -0.40
N LEU A 135 5.08 16.67 -0.84
CA LEU A 135 3.82 16.44 -0.13
C LEU A 135 3.45 14.95 -0.09
N TRP A 136 3.64 14.23 -1.20
CA TRP A 136 3.44 12.79 -1.25
C TRP A 136 4.42 12.06 -0.32
N GLY A 137 5.71 12.42 -0.35
CA GLY A 137 6.70 11.84 0.56
C GLY A 137 6.44 12.16 2.03
N ALA A 138 5.88 13.33 2.35
CA ALA A 138 5.46 13.67 3.71
C ALA A 138 4.21 12.90 4.19
N SER A 139 3.43 12.33 3.26
CA SER A 139 2.26 11.49 3.57
C SER A 139 2.62 10.01 3.75
N THR A 140 3.87 9.63 3.50
CA THR A 140 4.37 8.25 3.64
C THR A 140 5.26 8.08 4.85
#